data_be38eef0f207fa6c05096b92023de4b9
#
_entry.id   be38eef0f207fa6c05096b92023de4b9
#
_cell.length_a   1.000
_cell.length_b   1.000
_cell.length_c   1.000
_cell.angle_alpha   90.00
_cell.angle_beta   90.00
_cell.angle_gamma   90.00
#
_symmetry.space_group_name_H-M   'P 1'
#
loop_
_entity.id
_entity.type
_entity.pdbx_description
1 polymer ?
#
loop_
_entity_poly.entity_id
_entity_poly.type
_entity_poly.pdbx_seq_one_letter_code
_entity_poly.pdbx_strand_id
1 'polypeptide(L)'
;MKKNIQILSILLVLQIALTGVVFWPRSAAAPESGEPLLPDLSADEVQQIFIEDGDGDAITLARTEAGWVLPDIDDYPVLSDKVDTLIDGLLAIDTSRLIAQTESSQRRLKVAADEFERKIVLSSAAATLRTIYLGSAPSFGSAHVRLEGDLDIYLTDAIAAHQANADAASWVDTVYLSVPREEIQSIRLKNANGTFEFEKDEEGNWNLVGLAEGEQLNASAMSNLETRAASINMTEPLGLEDEAAFGLAEPLATLVIETADNTITLHVGAYDEESSSYVVSSSESPYYVRVSEFAAQSLVENTRDDFVQLLPTATPEVVTEEVPAEGEGTPGTGEATAEATPTLEAPPTPGATSGE
;
A
#
# COMPACT_ATOMS: atom_id res chain seq x y z
N MET A 1 -18.68 74.28 1.41
CA MET A 1 -18.87 72.98 2.11
C MET A 1 -20.02 72.14 1.59
N LYS A 2 -21.26 72.66 1.41
CA LYS A 2 -22.43 71.90 0.95
C LYS A 2 -22.28 71.27 -0.45
N LYS A 3 -21.62 71.93 -1.44
CA LYS A 3 -21.39 71.35 -2.78
C LYS A 3 -20.42 70.18 -2.79
N ASN A 4 -19.36 70.17 -1.95
CA ASN A 4 -18.40 69.07 -1.89
C ASN A 4 -19.03 67.86 -1.23
N ILE A 5 -19.90 68.03 -0.25
CA ILE A 5 -20.62 66.90 0.39
C ILE A 5 -21.55 66.21 -0.61
N GLN A 6 -22.27 67.05 -1.46
CA GLN A 6 -23.12 66.47 -2.50
C GLN A 6 -22.36 65.69 -3.56
N ILE A 7 -21.16 66.12 -3.98
CA ILE A 7 -20.31 65.40 -4.93
C ILE A 7 -19.81 64.08 -4.33
N LEU A 8 -19.35 64.13 -3.05
CA LEU A 8 -18.93 62.93 -2.35
C LEU A 8 -20.06 61.90 -2.19
N SER A 9 -21.27 62.36 -1.86
CA SER A 9 -22.43 61.48 -1.72
C SER A 9 -22.80 60.80 -3.05
N ILE A 10 -22.73 61.51 -4.16
CA ILE A 10 -23.01 60.98 -5.50
C ILE A 10 -21.93 59.94 -5.85
N LEU A 11 -20.66 60.22 -5.55
CA LEU A 11 -19.56 59.32 -5.81
C LEU A 11 -19.67 58.01 -4.99
N LEU A 12 -20.08 58.13 -3.72
CA LEU A 12 -20.34 56.99 -2.84
C LEU A 12 -21.49 56.12 -3.36
N VAL A 13 -22.59 56.73 -3.78
CA VAL A 13 -23.73 55.97 -4.36
C VAL A 13 -23.31 55.25 -5.65
N LEU A 14 -22.49 55.93 -6.49
CA LEU A 14 -21.97 55.31 -7.71
C LEU A 14 -21.04 54.11 -7.40
N GLN A 15 -20.18 54.22 -6.38
CA GLN A 15 -19.35 53.11 -5.93
C GLN A 15 -20.16 51.93 -5.40
N ILE A 16 -21.19 52.21 -4.58
CA ILE A 16 -22.08 51.14 -4.06
C ILE A 16 -22.83 50.47 -5.21
N ALA A 17 -23.31 51.22 -6.19
CA ALA A 17 -23.97 50.68 -7.37
C ALA A 17 -23.01 49.83 -8.22
N LEU A 18 -21.78 50.30 -8.42
CA LEU A 18 -20.73 49.53 -9.14
C LEU A 18 -20.36 48.26 -8.41
N THR A 19 -20.17 48.32 -7.09
CA THR A 19 -19.90 47.15 -6.25
C THR A 19 -21.07 46.14 -6.32
N GLY A 20 -22.33 46.65 -6.25
CA GLY A 20 -23.52 45.81 -6.42
C GLY A 20 -23.57 45.11 -7.78
N VAL A 21 -23.15 45.76 -8.87
CA VAL A 21 -23.10 45.14 -10.21
C VAL A 21 -21.94 44.15 -10.34
N VAL A 22 -20.77 44.44 -9.76
CA VAL A 22 -19.60 43.57 -9.81
C VAL A 22 -19.79 42.34 -8.94
N PHE A 23 -20.37 42.52 -7.75
CA PHE A 23 -20.61 41.41 -6.78
C PHE A 23 -22.04 40.86 -6.86
N TRP A 24 -22.84 41.32 -7.85
CA TRP A 24 -24.13 40.67 -8.08
C TRP A 24 -23.87 39.19 -8.28
N PRO A 25 -24.48 38.31 -7.46
CA PRO A 25 -24.32 36.88 -7.70
C PRO A 25 -24.84 36.61 -9.11
N ARG A 26 -23.92 36.52 -10.08
CA ARG A 26 -24.25 35.85 -11.31
C ARG A 26 -24.62 34.47 -10.85
N SER A 27 -25.90 34.10 -10.91
CA SER A 27 -26.31 32.72 -10.83
C SER A 27 -25.37 32.03 -11.80
N ALA A 28 -24.37 31.29 -11.29
CA ALA A 28 -23.69 30.33 -12.11
C ALA A 28 -24.84 29.49 -12.66
N ALA A 29 -25.12 29.60 -13.96
CA ALA A 29 -25.97 28.64 -14.62
C ALA A 29 -25.42 27.30 -14.10
N ALA A 30 -26.27 26.46 -13.53
CA ALA A 30 -25.89 25.10 -13.23
C ALA A 30 -25.15 24.64 -14.49
N PRO A 31 -23.94 24.07 -14.36
CA PRO A 31 -23.22 23.60 -15.55
C PRO A 31 -24.23 22.79 -16.34
N GLU A 32 -24.54 23.23 -17.59
CA GLU A 32 -25.34 22.41 -18.47
C GLU A 32 -24.61 21.08 -18.49
N SER A 33 -25.31 20.01 -18.07
CA SER A 33 -24.76 18.66 -18.12
C SER A 33 -24.33 18.46 -19.57
N GLY A 34 -23.01 18.34 -19.80
CA GLY A 34 -22.50 18.07 -21.14
C GLY A 34 -23.06 16.78 -21.68
N GLU A 35 -23.01 16.57 -22.97
CA GLU A 35 -23.28 15.27 -23.53
C GLU A 35 -22.19 14.28 -23.05
N PRO A 36 -22.48 12.98 -22.84
CA PRO A 36 -21.46 11.99 -22.55
C PRO A 36 -20.35 12.05 -23.61
N LEU A 37 -19.10 11.92 -23.21
CA LEU A 37 -17.96 11.85 -24.13
C LEU A 37 -18.02 10.59 -25.00
N LEU A 38 -18.62 9.51 -24.47
CA LEU A 38 -18.74 8.20 -25.10
C LEU A 38 -20.22 7.77 -25.24
N PRO A 39 -21.05 8.52 -26.00
CA PRO A 39 -22.51 8.33 -25.99
C PRO A 39 -22.97 6.97 -26.54
N ASP A 40 -22.18 6.36 -27.43
CA ASP A 40 -22.54 5.11 -28.12
C ASP A 40 -21.82 3.88 -27.51
N LEU A 41 -21.23 4.00 -26.33
CA LEU A 41 -20.51 2.92 -25.67
C LEU A 41 -21.24 2.47 -24.41
N SER A 42 -21.46 1.16 -24.28
CA SER A 42 -21.97 0.54 -23.06
C SER A 42 -20.90 -0.33 -22.39
N ALA A 43 -20.98 -0.49 -21.06
CA ALA A 43 -20.04 -1.30 -20.30
C ALA A 43 -19.98 -2.76 -20.77
N ASP A 44 -21.10 -3.32 -21.22
CA ASP A 44 -21.19 -4.71 -21.68
C ASP A 44 -20.47 -4.96 -23.01
N GLU A 45 -20.23 -3.93 -23.81
CA GLU A 45 -19.50 -4.04 -25.07
C GLU A 45 -18.00 -4.14 -24.88
N VAL A 46 -17.50 -3.67 -23.71
CA VAL A 46 -16.07 -3.70 -23.40
C VAL A 46 -15.68 -5.12 -22.97
N GLN A 47 -14.85 -5.75 -23.78
CA GLN A 47 -14.33 -7.10 -23.54
C GLN A 47 -12.83 -7.08 -23.19
N GLN A 48 -12.13 -6.02 -23.56
CA GLN A 48 -10.71 -5.85 -23.27
C GLN A 48 -10.39 -4.37 -23.02
N ILE A 49 -9.51 -4.13 -22.07
CA ILE A 49 -8.97 -2.82 -21.74
C ILE A 49 -7.45 -2.95 -21.76
N PHE A 50 -6.80 -2.18 -22.62
CA PHE A 50 -5.36 -2.00 -22.61
C PHE A 50 -5.05 -0.64 -21.99
N ILE A 51 -4.15 -0.61 -21.03
CA ILE A 51 -3.71 0.61 -20.34
C ILE A 51 -2.20 0.71 -20.50
N GLU A 52 -1.73 1.86 -20.95
CA GLU A 52 -0.31 2.19 -21.10
C GLU A 52 -0.05 3.51 -20.37
N ASP A 53 1.02 3.59 -19.62
CA ASP A 53 1.44 4.83 -18.96
C ASP A 53 2.51 5.60 -19.74
N GLY A 54 2.85 6.81 -19.24
CA GLY A 54 3.83 7.67 -19.91
C GLY A 54 5.27 7.17 -19.86
N ASP A 55 5.58 6.18 -19.03
CA ASP A 55 6.89 5.56 -18.87
C ASP A 55 7.04 4.32 -19.77
N GLY A 56 5.93 3.84 -20.35
CA GLY A 56 5.87 2.72 -21.28
C GLY A 56 5.46 1.40 -20.64
N ASP A 57 5.10 1.41 -19.35
CA ASP A 57 4.52 0.25 -18.71
C ASP A 57 3.09 0.06 -19.20
N ALA A 58 2.70 -1.20 -19.41
CA ALA A 58 1.41 -1.50 -19.99
C ALA A 58 0.79 -2.76 -19.38
N ILE A 59 -0.55 -2.81 -19.36
CA ILE A 59 -1.33 -3.95 -18.88
C ILE A 59 -2.54 -4.18 -19.77
N THR A 60 -2.91 -5.45 -19.94
CA THR A 60 -4.13 -5.87 -20.60
C THR A 60 -5.07 -6.50 -19.59
N LEU A 61 -6.31 -6.00 -19.52
CA LEU A 61 -7.42 -6.62 -18.78
C LEU A 61 -8.39 -7.22 -19.79
N ALA A 62 -8.73 -8.49 -19.65
CA ALA A 62 -9.66 -9.17 -20.57
C ALA A 62 -10.83 -9.80 -19.80
N ARG A 63 -12.00 -9.74 -20.40
CA ARG A 63 -13.22 -10.36 -19.84
C ARG A 63 -13.35 -11.81 -20.32
N THR A 64 -13.55 -12.73 -19.39
CA THR A 64 -13.82 -14.14 -19.62
C THR A 64 -15.19 -14.52 -19.04
N GLU A 65 -15.60 -15.78 -19.19
CA GLU A 65 -16.82 -16.29 -18.52
C GLU A 65 -16.69 -16.31 -16.99
N ALA A 66 -15.45 -16.40 -16.46
CA ALA A 66 -15.17 -16.45 -15.03
C ALA A 66 -15.00 -15.04 -14.39
N GLY A 67 -14.92 -13.99 -15.20
CA GLY A 67 -14.67 -12.62 -14.76
C GLY A 67 -13.54 -11.95 -15.53
N TRP A 68 -12.98 -10.88 -15.00
CA TRP A 68 -11.84 -10.20 -15.57
C TRP A 68 -10.53 -10.89 -15.19
N VAL A 69 -9.59 -10.95 -16.13
CA VAL A 69 -8.28 -11.60 -15.97
C VAL A 69 -7.16 -10.77 -16.59
N LEU A 70 -5.92 -11.11 -16.25
CA LEU A 70 -4.69 -10.64 -16.89
C LEU A 70 -4.21 -11.70 -17.89
N PRO A 71 -4.53 -11.60 -19.19
CA PRO A 71 -4.18 -12.62 -20.17
C PRO A 71 -2.67 -12.78 -20.37
N ASP A 72 -1.91 -11.71 -20.18
CA ASP A 72 -0.45 -11.71 -20.30
C ASP A 72 0.23 -12.41 -19.10
N ILE A 73 -0.54 -12.77 -18.06
CA ILE A 73 -0.09 -13.45 -16.84
C ILE A 73 -0.95 -14.70 -16.59
N ASP A 74 -1.08 -15.54 -17.61
CA ASP A 74 -1.80 -16.82 -17.56
C ASP A 74 -3.24 -16.70 -16.99
N ASP A 75 -3.97 -15.69 -17.44
CA ASP A 75 -5.34 -15.40 -17.00
C ASP A 75 -5.46 -15.20 -15.47
N TYR A 76 -4.47 -14.54 -14.86
CA TYR A 76 -4.52 -14.23 -13.43
C TYR A 76 -5.82 -13.46 -13.08
N PRO A 77 -6.57 -13.87 -12.03
CA PRO A 77 -7.86 -13.26 -11.70
C PRO A 77 -7.75 -11.78 -11.29
N VAL A 78 -8.62 -10.94 -11.84
CA VAL A 78 -8.73 -9.51 -11.57
C VAL A 78 -9.94 -9.22 -10.69
N LEU A 79 -9.83 -8.24 -9.81
CA LEU A 79 -10.94 -7.72 -9.01
C LEU A 79 -11.92 -6.96 -9.92
N SER A 80 -13.04 -7.60 -10.27
CA SER A 80 -14.02 -7.08 -11.25
C SER A 80 -14.58 -5.71 -10.85
N ASP A 81 -14.78 -5.45 -9.58
CA ASP A 81 -15.28 -4.16 -9.05
C ASP A 81 -14.33 -2.99 -9.34
N LYS A 82 -13.01 -3.24 -9.41
CA LYS A 82 -12.04 -2.22 -9.83
C LYS A 82 -12.17 -1.89 -11.31
N VAL A 83 -12.36 -2.90 -12.15
CA VAL A 83 -12.55 -2.72 -13.60
C VAL A 83 -13.89 -2.05 -13.88
N ASP A 84 -14.94 -2.46 -13.19
CA ASP A 84 -16.26 -1.83 -13.31
C ASP A 84 -16.19 -0.35 -12.90
N THR A 85 -15.48 -0.02 -11.83
CA THR A 85 -15.24 1.37 -11.40
C THR A 85 -14.50 2.18 -12.47
N LEU A 86 -13.50 1.60 -13.14
CA LEU A 86 -12.80 2.25 -14.24
C LEU A 86 -13.74 2.53 -15.41
N ILE A 87 -14.50 1.52 -15.85
CA ILE A 87 -15.44 1.63 -16.97
C ILE A 87 -16.51 2.68 -16.65
N ASP A 88 -17.12 2.62 -15.48
CA ASP A 88 -18.13 3.59 -15.04
C ASP A 88 -17.58 5.02 -15.01
N GLY A 89 -16.35 5.19 -14.52
CA GLY A 89 -15.65 6.48 -14.54
C GLY A 89 -15.44 7.01 -15.95
N LEU A 90 -15.03 6.15 -16.90
CA LEU A 90 -14.83 6.53 -18.30
C LEU A 90 -16.16 6.89 -18.99
N LEU A 91 -17.22 6.13 -18.72
CA LEU A 91 -18.57 6.39 -19.29
C LEU A 91 -19.22 7.64 -18.70
N ALA A 92 -18.85 8.02 -17.47
CA ALA A 92 -19.37 9.23 -16.81
C ALA A 92 -18.69 10.54 -17.27
N ILE A 93 -17.65 10.46 -18.12
CA ILE A 93 -17.00 11.66 -18.66
C ILE A 93 -17.98 12.41 -19.57
N ASP A 94 -18.09 13.71 -19.36
CA ASP A 94 -18.94 14.59 -20.16
C ASP A 94 -18.13 15.71 -20.89
N THR A 95 -18.77 16.35 -21.86
CA THR A 95 -18.17 17.38 -22.71
C THR A 95 -18.43 18.82 -22.20
N SER A 96 -18.92 18.98 -20.97
CA SER A 96 -19.31 20.30 -20.40
C SER A 96 -18.14 21.26 -20.19
N ARG A 97 -16.93 20.72 -19.98
CA ARG A 97 -15.74 21.51 -19.60
C ARG A 97 -14.65 21.42 -20.68
N LEU A 98 -14.91 22.02 -21.86
CA LEU A 98 -13.90 22.12 -22.92
C LEU A 98 -12.79 23.09 -22.49
N ILE A 99 -11.53 22.64 -22.54
CA ILE A 99 -10.34 23.38 -22.09
C ILE A 99 -9.54 23.93 -23.26
N ALA A 100 -9.33 23.14 -24.30
CA ALA A 100 -8.51 23.51 -25.46
C ALA A 100 -8.83 22.65 -26.68
N GLN A 101 -8.40 23.13 -27.86
CA GLN A 101 -8.66 22.49 -29.16
C GLN A 101 -7.43 22.60 -30.09
N THR A 102 -6.22 22.53 -29.54
CA THR A 102 -4.98 22.68 -30.33
C THR A 102 -3.98 21.58 -30.04
N GLU A 103 -3.22 21.13 -31.03
CA GLU A 103 -2.15 20.14 -30.89
C GLU A 103 -1.09 20.54 -29.83
N SER A 104 -0.74 21.84 -29.77
CA SER A 104 0.21 22.33 -28.77
C SER A 104 -0.32 22.18 -27.33
N SER A 105 -1.65 22.25 -27.15
CA SER A 105 -2.28 22.03 -25.86
C SER A 105 -2.32 20.54 -25.48
N GLN A 106 -2.40 19.62 -26.46
CA GLN A 106 -2.39 18.18 -26.21
C GLN A 106 -1.10 17.76 -25.49
N ARG A 107 0.07 18.19 -25.97
CA ARG A 107 1.35 17.89 -25.29
C ARG A 107 1.44 18.57 -23.93
N ARG A 108 1.13 19.86 -23.86
CA ARG A 108 1.18 20.60 -22.58
C ARG A 108 0.29 20.01 -21.49
N LEU A 109 -0.85 19.43 -21.88
CA LEU A 109 -1.81 18.78 -20.95
C LEU A 109 -1.61 17.27 -20.86
N LYS A 110 -0.57 16.73 -21.54
CA LYS A 110 -0.22 15.31 -21.56
C LYS A 110 -1.37 14.41 -22.03
N VAL A 111 -2.02 14.79 -23.12
CA VAL A 111 -3.07 14.00 -23.79
C VAL A 111 -2.76 13.79 -25.28
N ALA A 112 -1.51 14.01 -25.71
CA ALA A 112 -1.06 13.72 -27.06
C ALA A 112 -0.80 12.22 -27.24
N ALA A 113 -0.80 11.74 -28.50
CA ALA A 113 -0.54 10.32 -28.78
C ALA A 113 0.90 9.88 -28.46
N ASP A 114 1.82 10.83 -28.45
CA ASP A 114 3.25 10.65 -28.15
C ASP A 114 3.66 11.22 -26.77
N GLU A 115 2.73 11.80 -26.03
CA GLU A 115 2.98 12.36 -24.69
C GLU A 115 1.67 12.38 -23.89
N PHE A 116 1.48 11.39 -23.02
CA PHE A 116 0.28 11.19 -22.19
C PHE A 116 0.67 10.73 -20.78
N GLU A 117 -0.24 10.80 -19.82
CA GLU A 117 -0.08 10.14 -18.53
C GLU A 117 -0.67 8.72 -18.56
N ARG A 118 -1.81 8.56 -19.24
CA ARG A 118 -2.42 7.24 -19.49
C ARG A 118 -3.06 7.22 -20.86
N LYS A 119 -2.84 6.12 -21.59
CA LYS A 119 -3.55 5.76 -22.79
C LYS A 119 -4.38 4.54 -22.51
N ILE A 120 -5.68 4.62 -22.74
CA ILE A 120 -6.64 3.55 -22.48
C ILE A 120 -7.27 3.17 -23.82
N VAL A 121 -7.15 1.90 -24.19
CA VAL A 121 -7.80 1.36 -25.37
C VAL A 121 -8.90 0.41 -24.95
N LEU A 122 -10.14 0.76 -25.24
CA LEU A 122 -11.30 -0.08 -25.00
C LEU A 122 -11.60 -0.88 -26.27
N SER A 123 -11.74 -2.18 -26.15
CA SER A 123 -11.99 -3.08 -27.26
C SER A 123 -13.17 -4.03 -26.99
N SER A 124 -13.90 -4.36 -28.05
CA SER A 124 -14.79 -5.53 -28.10
C SER A 124 -14.00 -6.76 -28.52
N ALA A 125 -14.65 -7.92 -28.57
CA ALA A 125 -14.03 -9.15 -29.08
C ALA A 125 -13.55 -9.04 -30.56
N ALA A 126 -14.07 -8.08 -31.34
CA ALA A 126 -13.82 -7.97 -32.77
C ALA A 126 -13.01 -6.73 -33.19
N ALA A 127 -13.04 -5.64 -32.41
CA ALA A 127 -12.45 -4.37 -32.82
C ALA A 127 -12.18 -3.44 -31.64
N THR A 128 -11.25 -2.50 -31.82
CA THR A 128 -11.07 -1.34 -30.94
C THR A 128 -12.32 -0.47 -31.01
N LEU A 129 -12.90 -0.16 -29.85
CA LEU A 129 -14.06 0.69 -29.71
C LEU A 129 -13.66 2.15 -29.56
N ARG A 130 -12.74 2.45 -28.62
CA ARG A 130 -12.28 3.80 -28.33
C ARG A 130 -10.84 3.78 -27.80
N THR A 131 -10.08 4.84 -28.14
CA THR A 131 -8.80 5.16 -27.49
C THR A 131 -8.93 6.50 -26.81
N ILE A 132 -8.59 6.53 -25.52
CA ILE A 132 -8.76 7.66 -24.60
C ILE A 132 -7.39 7.99 -24.02
N TYR A 133 -7.04 9.27 -24.04
CA TYR A 133 -5.84 9.79 -23.35
C TYR A 133 -6.27 10.55 -22.11
N LEU A 134 -5.75 10.15 -20.97
CA LEU A 134 -5.84 10.91 -19.72
C LEU A 134 -4.48 11.58 -19.48
N GLY A 135 -4.53 12.83 -19.08
CA GLY A 135 -3.33 13.64 -18.89
C GLY A 135 -3.30 14.33 -17.54
N SER A 136 -2.51 15.39 -17.47
CA SER A 136 -2.27 16.15 -16.24
C SER A 136 -3.57 16.64 -15.59
N ALA A 137 -3.52 16.75 -14.28
CA ALA A 137 -4.66 17.18 -13.46
C ALA A 137 -4.40 18.54 -12.82
N PRO A 138 -5.33 19.50 -12.91
CA PRO A 138 -5.23 20.77 -12.18
C PRO A 138 -5.51 20.60 -10.67
N SER A 139 -6.17 19.49 -10.28
CA SER A 139 -6.49 19.15 -8.89
C SER A 139 -6.56 17.63 -8.71
N PHE A 140 -6.40 17.18 -7.47
CA PHE A 140 -6.57 15.75 -7.14
C PHE A 140 -7.97 15.27 -7.52
N GLY A 141 -8.07 14.10 -8.12
CA GLY A 141 -9.35 13.50 -8.54
C GLY A 141 -9.88 13.99 -9.88
N SER A 142 -9.12 14.82 -10.62
CA SER A 142 -9.50 15.26 -11.97
C SER A 142 -8.44 14.84 -13.00
N ALA A 143 -8.79 14.91 -14.30
CA ALA A 143 -7.86 14.70 -15.39
C ALA A 143 -8.28 15.50 -16.63
N HIS A 144 -7.29 15.91 -17.43
CA HIS A 144 -7.58 16.28 -18.82
C HIS A 144 -7.82 15.00 -19.62
N VAL A 145 -8.80 15.04 -20.50
CA VAL A 145 -9.18 13.90 -21.33
C VAL A 145 -9.32 14.30 -22.78
N ARG A 146 -8.90 13.43 -23.68
CA ARG A 146 -9.06 13.56 -25.13
C ARG A 146 -9.32 12.18 -25.76
N LEU A 147 -10.16 12.14 -26.78
CA LEU A 147 -10.29 10.96 -27.64
C LEU A 147 -9.25 10.97 -28.74
N GLU A 148 -8.82 9.81 -29.18
CA GLU A 148 -7.96 9.67 -30.35
C GLU A 148 -8.68 10.20 -31.58
N GLY A 149 -7.93 10.97 -32.40
CA GLY A 149 -8.46 11.63 -33.61
C GLY A 149 -9.12 12.98 -33.38
N ASP A 150 -9.47 13.34 -32.14
CA ASP A 150 -10.08 14.62 -31.81
C ASP A 150 -9.04 15.65 -31.37
N LEU A 151 -9.39 16.93 -31.58
CA LEU A 151 -8.59 18.06 -31.07
C LEU A 151 -9.11 18.54 -29.71
N ASP A 152 -10.34 18.19 -29.36
CA ASP A 152 -11.03 18.67 -28.18
C ASP A 152 -10.46 18.02 -26.91
N ILE A 153 -10.06 18.87 -25.96
CA ILE A 153 -9.56 18.46 -24.66
C ILE A 153 -10.53 18.95 -23.59
N TYR A 154 -11.05 18.02 -22.84
CA TYR A 154 -11.98 18.28 -21.75
C TYR A 154 -11.28 18.12 -20.39
N LEU A 155 -11.86 18.71 -19.36
CA LEU A 155 -11.49 18.45 -17.97
C LEU A 155 -12.62 17.64 -17.33
N THR A 156 -12.28 16.52 -16.71
CA THR A 156 -13.23 15.67 -16.01
C THR A 156 -12.87 15.51 -14.53
N ASP A 157 -13.88 15.32 -13.71
CA ASP A 157 -13.77 14.90 -12.31
C ASP A 157 -14.35 13.47 -12.13
N ALA A 158 -14.77 12.81 -13.23
CA ALA A 158 -15.33 11.46 -13.20
C ALA A 158 -14.25 10.39 -13.03
N ILE A 159 -13.04 10.67 -13.50
CA ILE A 159 -11.88 9.76 -13.41
C ILE A 159 -10.59 10.57 -13.32
N ALA A 160 -9.62 10.04 -12.56
CA ALA A 160 -8.26 10.56 -12.52
C ALA A 160 -7.27 9.54 -13.14
N ALA A 161 -6.15 10.02 -13.68
CA ALA A 161 -5.17 9.17 -14.37
C ALA A 161 -4.66 8.00 -13.51
N HIS A 162 -4.48 8.20 -12.19
CA HIS A 162 -4.01 7.16 -11.28
C HIS A 162 -4.99 5.98 -11.10
N GLN A 163 -6.28 6.13 -11.45
CA GLN A 163 -7.27 5.05 -11.39
C GLN A 163 -7.15 4.09 -12.58
N ALA A 164 -6.50 4.51 -13.66
CA ALA A 164 -6.11 3.67 -14.79
C ALA A 164 -4.63 3.30 -14.65
N ASN A 165 -4.30 2.43 -13.70
CA ASN A 165 -2.91 2.04 -13.43
C ASN A 165 -2.44 0.97 -14.42
N ALA A 166 -1.16 1.05 -14.87
CA ALA A 166 -0.52 0.05 -15.73
C ALA A 166 0.11 -1.10 -14.93
N ASP A 167 0.12 -1.04 -13.60
CA ASP A 167 0.67 -2.06 -12.71
C ASP A 167 -0.36 -3.16 -12.40
N ALA A 168 0.03 -4.43 -12.58
CA ALA A 168 -0.81 -5.60 -12.36
C ALA A 168 -1.35 -5.71 -10.92
N ALA A 169 -0.53 -5.40 -9.90
CA ALA A 169 -0.94 -5.47 -8.50
C ALA A 169 -2.09 -4.52 -8.16
N SER A 170 -2.25 -3.46 -8.94
CA SER A 170 -3.37 -2.52 -8.78
C SER A 170 -4.74 -3.13 -9.10
N TRP A 171 -4.78 -4.24 -9.83
CA TRP A 171 -6.01 -4.84 -10.33
C TRP A 171 -6.40 -6.15 -9.65
N VAL A 172 -5.48 -6.79 -8.96
CA VAL A 172 -5.68 -8.13 -8.37
C VAL A 172 -5.86 -8.06 -6.85
N ASP A 173 -6.28 -9.18 -6.25
CA ASP A 173 -6.16 -9.37 -4.81
C ASP A 173 -4.70 -9.65 -4.48
N THR A 174 -4.10 -8.80 -3.69
CA THR A 174 -2.70 -8.94 -3.28
C THR A 174 -2.49 -9.91 -2.12
N VAL A 175 -3.55 -10.41 -1.49
CA VAL A 175 -3.44 -11.42 -0.43
C VAL A 175 -3.16 -12.78 -1.07
N TYR A 176 -1.89 -13.20 -1.05
CA TYR A 176 -1.46 -14.46 -1.65
C TYR A 176 -1.63 -15.65 -0.71
N LEU A 177 -1.40 -15.47 0.59
CA LEU A 177 -1.64 -16.44 1.64
C LEU A 177 -2.46 -15.81 2.77
N SER A 178 -3.51 -16.51 3.21
CA SER A 178 -4.32 -16.10 4.36
C SER A 178 -4.76 -17.33 5.14
N VAL A 179 -4.20 -17.49 6.35
CA VAL A 179 -4.52 -18.59 7.28
C VAL A 179 -4.90 -17.96 8.62
N PRO A 180 -6.08 -18.22 9.18
CA PRO A 180 -6.44 -17.74 10.51
C PRO A 180 -5.42 -18.24 11.55
N ARG A 181 -4.87 -17.33 12.36
CA ARG A 181 -3.82 -17.68 13.35
C ARG A 181 -4.26 -18.73 14.36
N GLU A 182 -5.53 -18.71 14.71
CA GLU A 182 -6.16 -19.67 15.64
C GLU A 182 -6.21 -21.08 15.06
N GLU A 183 -6.21 -21.24 13.75
CA GLU A 183 -6.21 -22.54 13.09
C GLU A 183 -4.82 -23.15 12.93
N ILE A 184 -3.75 -22.34 13.01
CA ILE A 184 -2.38 -22.81 12.89
C ILE A 184 -2.00 -23.63 14.14
N GLN A 185 -1.62 -24.88 13.96
CA GLN A 185 -1.23 -25.81 15.03
C GLN A 185 0.29 -25.98 15.10
N SER A 186 0.94 -26.08 13.94
CA SER A 186 2.40 -26.18 13.86
C SER A 186 2.96 -25.38 12.70
N ILE A 187 4.20 -24.95 12.82
CA ILE A 187 4.98 -24.28 11.78
C ILE A 187 6.35 -24.94 11.71
N ARG A 188 6.76 -25.34 10.50
CA ARG A 188 8.12 -25.80 10.24
C ARG A 188 8.79 -24.87 9.24
N LEU A 189 9.86 -24.22 9.65
CA LEU A 189 10.71 -23.39 8.81
C LEU A 189 12.02 -24.12 8.52
N LYS A 190 12.33 -24.30 7.22
CA LYS A 190 13.61 -24.82 6.76
C LYS A 190 14.27 -23.77 5.88
N ASN A 191 15.51 -23.39 6.19
CA ASN A 191 16.34 -22.50 5.39
C ASN A 191 17.82 -22.95 5.44
N ALA A 192 18.75 -22.15 4.94
CA ALA A 192 20.18 -22.45 4.94
C ALA A 192 20.77 -22.61 6.37
N ASN A 193 20.13 -22.02 7.39
CA ASN A 193 20.58 -22.03 8.78
C ASN A 193 20.05 -23.22 9.60
N GLY A 194 19.10 -23.99 9.04
CA GLY A 194 18.57 -25.19 9.71
C GLY A 194 17.10 -25.45 9.45
N THR A 195 16.57 -26.35 10.29
CA THR A 195 15.13 -26.65 10.34
C THR A 195 14.64 -26.36 11.75
N PHE A 196 13.61 -25.55 11.85
CA PHE A 196 13.01 -25.10 13.09
C PHE A 196 11.55 -25.56 13.12
N GLU A 197 11.17 -26.29 14.16
CA GLU A 197 9.81 -26.83 14.31
C GLU A 197 9.15 -26.20 15.53
N PHE A 198 7.98 -25.60 15.30
CA PHE A 198 7.20 -24.92 16.31
C PHE A 198 5.83 -25.59 16.42
N GLU A 199 5.40 -25.86 17.62
CA GLU A 199 4.12 -26.52 17.91
C GLU A 199 3.37 -25.75 19.00
N LYS A 200 2.04 -25.68 18.90
CA LYS A 200 1.20 -25.14 19.98
C LYS A 200 0.90 -26.26 20.99
N ASP A 201 1.02 -25.93 22.28
CA ASP A 201 0.55 -26.81 23.35
C ASP A 201 -0.98 -26.79 23.47
N GLU A 202 -1.53 -27.59 24.41
CA GLU A 202 -2.99 -27.66 24.67
C GLU A 202 -3.58 -26.33 25.15
N GLU A 203 -2.74 -25.41 25.66
CA GLU A 203 -3.13 -24.08 26.11
C GLU A 203 -3.00 -23.03 25.01
N GLY A 204 -2.46 -23.43 23.83
CA GLY A 204 -2.27 -22.56 22.66
C GLY A 204 -0.98 -21.76 22.67
N ASN A 205 -0.03 -22.07 23.56
CA ASN A 205 1.28 -21.43 23.58
C ASN A 205 2.23 -22.09 22.60
N TRP A 206 3.05 -21.30 21.92
CA TRP A 206 4.07 -21.80 21.03
C TRP A 206 5.28 -22.36 21.78
N ASN A 207 5.78 -23.50 21.31
CA ASN A 207 7.01 -24.13 21.77
C ASN A 207 7.92 -24.42 20.57
N LEU A 208 9.24 -24.23 20.73
CA LEU A 208 10.25 -24.68 19.75
C LEU A 208 10.71 -26.06 20.14
N VAL A 209 10.62 -27.01 19.23
CA VAL A 209 11.11 -28.38 19.43
C VAL A 209 12.64 -28.37 19.59
N GLY A 210 13.14 -29.01 20.67
CA GLY A 210 14.58 -29.11 20.91
C GLY A 210 15.22 -27.94 21.65
N LEU A 211 14.43 -27.20 22.47
CA LEU A 211 14.99 -26.28 23.45
C LEU A 211 15.83 -27.01 24.49
N ALA A 212 16.98 -26.46 24.84
CA ALA A 212 17.84 -26.98 25.89
C ALA A 212 17.38 -26.47 27.28
N GLU A 213 17.92 -27.09 28.34
CA GLU A 213 17.64 -26.61 29.71
C GLU A 213 18.18 -25.18 29.90
N GLY A 214 17.34 -24.30 30.38
CA GLY A 214 17.65 -22.86 30.53
C GLY A 214 17.40 -22.01 29.31
N GLU A 215 16.91 -22.59 28.23
CA GLU A 215 16.44 -21.85 27.05
C GLU A 215 14.93 -21.68 27.05
N GLN A 216 14.46 -20.62 26.43
CA GLN A 216 13.05 -20.41 26.15
C GLN A 216 12.85 -19.84 24.76
N LEU A 217 11.67 -20.04 24.19
CA LEU A 217 11.29 -19.47 22.91
C LEU A 217 11.23 -17.93 23.00
N ASN A 218 11.84 -17.26 22.03
CA ASN A 218 11.71 -15.81 21.86
C ASN A 218 10.31 -15.49 21.32
N ALA A 219 9.44 -15.01 22.17
CA ALA A 219 8.04 -14.71 21.83
C ALA A 219 7.90 -13.67 20.69
N SER A 220 8.82 -12.71 20.59
CA SER A 220 8.76 -11.70 19.52
C SER A 220 9.11 -12.30 18.16
N ALA A 221 10.15 -13.14 18.08
CA ALA A 221 10.52 -13.83 16.85
C ALA A 221 9.43 -14.83 16.42
N MET A 222 8.84 -15.54 17.37
CA MET A 222 7.71 -16.44 17.09
C MET A 222 6.48 -15.68 16.57
N SER A 223 6.13 -14.56 17.18
CA SER A 223 5.00 -13.73 16.71
C SER A 223 5.22 -13.19 15.30
N ASN A 224 6.47 -12.86 14.95
CA ASN A 224 6.83 -12.45 13.59
C ASN A 224 6.67 -13.63 12.61
N LEU A 225 7.16 -14.81 12.96
CA LEU A 225 7.02 -16.02 12.14
C LEU A 225 5.56 -16.40 11.95
N GLU A 226 4.76 -16.40 13.04
CA GLU A 226 3.32 -16.66 12.97
C GLU A 226 2.60 -15.65 12.08
N THR A 227 3.01 -14.37 12.11
CA THR A 227 2.46 -13.35 11.21
C THR A 227 2.73 -13.68 9.75
N ARG A 228 3.94 -14.14 9.41
CA ARG A 228 4.30 -14.56 8.04
C ARG A 228 3.57 -15.84 7.63
N ALA A 229 3.39 -16.78 8.56
CA ALA A 229 2.63 -18.00 8.31
C ALA A 229 1.13 -17.69 8.12
N ALA A 230 0.61 -16.72 8.84
CA ALA A 230 -0.80 -16.35 8.76
C ALA A 230 -1.15 -15.52 7.52
N SER A 231 -0.25 -14.69 7.02
CA SER A 231 -0.56 -13.79 5.89
C SER A 231 0.69 -13.36 5.14
N ILE A 232 0.63 -13.51 3.81
CA ILE A 232 1.64 -13.00 2.88
C ILE A 232 0.92 -12.24 1.77
N ASN A 233 1.34 -11.00 1.55
CA ASN A 233 0.89 -10.20 0.43
C ASN A 233 1.93 -10.23 -0.69
N MET A 234 1.46 -10.43 -1.91
CA MET A 234 2.29 -10.31 -3.10
C MET A 234 2.43 -8.86 -3.55
N THR A 235 3.50 -8.60 -4.28
CA THR A 235 3.75 -7.34 -4.98
C THR A 235 3.49 -7.45 -6.46
N GLU A 236 3.59 -8.67 -7.04
CA GLU A 236 3.43 -8.90 -8.47
C GLU A 236 3.07 -10.37 -8.74
N PRO A 237 2.05 -10.67 -9.56
CA PRO A 237 1.79 -12.02 -10.06
C PRO A 237 2.75 -12.34 -11.22
N LEU A 238 3.26 -13.59 -11.30
CA LEU A 238 4.23 -14.05 -12.30
C LEU A 238 3.67 -15.10 -13.29
N GLY A 239 2.42 -15.57 -13.09
CA GLY A 239 1.82 -16.59 -13.93
C GLY A 239 1.93 -18.01 -13.37
N LEU A 240 1.73 -19.00 -14.26
CA LEU A 240 1.69 -20.44 -13.92
C LEU A 240 2.96 -21.20 -14.28
N GLU A 241 3.82 -20.63 -15.14
CA GLU A 241 5.01 -21.32 -15.62
C GLU A 241 6.15 -21.24 -14.59
N ASP A 242 6.71 -22.41 -14.22
CA ASP A 242 7.90 -22.48 -13.37
C ASP A 242 9.14 -22.19 -14.20
N GLU A 243 9.73 -21.06 -13.97
CA GLU A 243 10.98 -20.67 -14.61
C GLU A 243 12.19 -21.05 -13.75
N ALA A 244 13.26 -21.52 -14.39
CA ALA A 244 14.50 -21.84 -13.68
C ALA A 244 15.08 -20.64 -12.90
N ALA A 245 14.80 -19.42 -13.37
CA ALA A 245 15.18 -18.17 -12.71
C ALA A 245 14.47 -17.95 -11.36
N PHE A 246 13.32 -18.59 -11.13
CA PHE A 246 12.59 -18.49 -9.88
C PHE A 246 13.30 -19.18 -8.69
N GLY A 247 14.26 -20.09 -8.98
CA GLY A 247 15.05 -20.75 -7.95
C GLY A 247 14.27 -21.70 -7.04
N LEU A 248 13.07 -22.12 -7.45
CA LEU A 248 12.17 -22.96 -6.64
C LEU A 248 12.52 -24.44 -6.63
N ALA A 249 13.39 -24.89 -7.54
CA ALA A 249 13.95 -26.24 -7.51
C ALA A 249 14.82 -26.49 -6.26
N GLU A 250 15.52 -25.45 -5.78
CA GLU A 250 16.29 -25.43 -4.53
C GLU A 250 15.93 -24.14 -3.76
N PRO A 251 14.78 -24.12 -3.07
CA PRO A 251 14.29 -22.90 -2.44
C PRO A 251 15.18 -22.43 -1.30
N LEU A 252 15.36 -21.13 -1.16
CA LEU A 252 16.10 -20.50 -0.07
C LEU A 252 15.45 -20.75 1.29
N ALA A 253 14.12 -20.81 1.32
CA ALA A 253 13.37 -21.23 2.50
C ALA A 253 12.12 -22.02 2.11
N THR A 254 11.72 -22.94 2.99
CA THR A 254 10.44 -23.66 2.92
C THR A 254 9.72 -23.48 4.24
N LEU A 255 8.50 -22.98 4.19
CA LEU A 255 7.61 -22.85 5.34
C LEU A 255 6.46 -23.84 5.18
N VAL A 256 6.30 -24.73 6.14
CA VAL A 256 5.18 -25.66 6.22
C VAL A 256 4.29 -25.24 7.39
N ILE A 257 3.03 -25.06 7.12
CA ILE A 257 2.00 -24.63 8.09
C ILE A 257 0.98 -25.74 8.19
N GLU A 258 0.77 -26.26 9.39
CA GLU A 258 -0.24 -27.28 9.64
C GLU A 258 -1.41 -26.68 10.42
N THR A 259 -2.61 -26.92 9.91
CA THR A 259 -3.87 -26.67 10.58
C THR A 259 -4.56 -27.99 10.91
N ALA A 260 -5.73 -27.95 11.50
CA ALA A 260 -6.48 -29.21 11.77
C ALA A 260 -6.88 -29.94 10.47
N ASP A 261 -7.10 -29.20 9.39
CA ASP A 261 -7.73 -29.71 8.17
C ASP A 261 -6.78 -29.70 6.95
N ASN A 262 -5.67 -28.96 7.02
CA ASN A 262 -4.81 -28.74 5.85
C ASN A 262 -3.34 -28.58 6.21
N THR A 263 -2.45 -28.92 5.26
CA THR A 263 -1.02 -28.65 5.30
C THR A 263 -0.65 -27.76 4.13
N ILE A 264 -0.19 -26.57 4.44
CA ILE A 264 0.16 -25.55 3.44
C ILE A 264 1.68 -25.49 3.37
N THR A 265 2.21 -25.54 2.17
CA THR A 265 3.65 -25.41 1.92
C THR A 265 3.92 -24.17 1.09
N LEU A 266 4.79 -23.32 1.60
CA LEU A 266 5.29 -22.13 0.92
C LEU A 266 6.78 -22.30 0.61
N HIS A 267 7.19 -22.07 -0.62
CA HIS A 267 8.59 -22.03 -1.03
C HIS A 267 9.00 -20.60 -1.35
N VAL A 268 10.12 -20.18 -0.79
CA VAL A 268 10.76 -18.89 -1.10
C VAL A 268 11.96 -19.18 -2.01
N GLY A 269 11.90 -18.70 -3.23
CA GLY A 269 12.90 -18.90 -4.27
C GLY A 269 13.90 -17.75 -4.37
N ALA A 270 14.28 -17.40 -5.61
CA ALA A 270 15.30 -16.40 -5.89
C ALA A 270 14.93 -15.00 -5.40
N TYR A 271 15.95 -14.26 -4.97
CA TYR A 271 15.88 -12.83 -4.67
C TYR A 271 16.24 -12.02 -5.91
N ASP A 272 15.47 -11.01 -6.19
CA ASP A 272 15.70 -10.03 -7.25
C ASP A 272 16.11 -8.69 -6.61
N GLU A 273 17.36 -8.28 -6.87
CA GLU A 273 17.91 -7.02 -6.33
C GLU A 273 17.24 -5.77 -6.92
N GLU A 274 16.76 -5.84 -8.17
CA GLU A 274 16.16 -4.69 -8.85
C GLU A 274 14.81 -4.33 -8.24
N SER A 275 13.96 -5.34 -8.03
CA SER A 275 12.64 -5.17 -7.43
C SER A 275 12.63 -5.28 -5.90
N SER A 276 13.78 -5.64 -5.27
CA SER A 276 13.89 -5.94 -3.83
C SER A 276 12.81 -6.93 -3.38
N SER A 277 12.67 -8.03 -4.10
CA SER A 277 11.60 -9.01 -3.89
C SER A 277 12.10 -10.45 -4.01
N TYR A 278 11.36 -11.38 -3.41
CA TYR A 278 11.54 -12.82 -3.57
C TYR A 278 10.44 -13.41 -4.42
N VAL A 279 10.77 -14.42 -5.20
CA VAL A 279 9.78 -15.27 -5.85
C VAL A 279 9.23 -16.27 -4.82
N VAL A 280 7.91 -16.46 -4.82
CA VAL A 280 7.24 -17.36 -3.88
C VAL A 280 6.21 -18.22 -4.60
N SER A 281 6.11 -19.49 -4.17
CA SER A 281 5.03 -20.40 -4.53
C SER A 281 4.35 -20.96 -3.29
N SER A 282 3.07 -21.31 -3.40
CA SER A 282 2.26 -21.89 -2.34
C SER A 282 1.49 -23.11 -2.85
N SER A 283 1.26 -24.11 -1.99
CA SER A 283 0.37 -25.24 -2.29
C SER A 283 -1.10 -24.82 -2.46
N GLU A 284 -1.48 -23.63 -1.96
CA GLU A 284 -2.84 -23.09 -2.05
C GLU A 284 -3.12 -22.32 -3.33
N SER A 285 -2.09 -21.98 -4.11
CA SER A 285 -2.21 -21.21 -5.34
C SER A 285 -1.41 -21.87 -6.47
N PRO A 286 -1.97 -21.98 -7.67
CA PRO A 286 -1.20 -22.46 -8.82
C PRO A 286 -0.22 -21.42 -9.38
N TYR A 287 -0.40 -20.14 -8.99
CA TYR A 287 0.39 -19.02 -9.50
C TYR A 287 1.65 -18.78 -8.70
N TYR A 288 2.72 -18.45 -9.39
CA TYR A 288 3.94 -17.89 -8.81
C TYR A 288 3.76 -16.38 -8.63
N VAL A 289 4.38 -15.83 -7.59
CA VAL A 289 4.27 -14.41 -7.26
C VAL A 289 5.60 -13.85 -6.77
N ARG A 290 5.75 -12.54 -6.82
CA ARG A 290 6.77 -11.80 -6.06
C ARG A 290 6.20 -11.32 -4.74
N VAL A 291 7.03 -11.36 -3.72
CA VAL A 291 6.73 -10.77 -2.41
C VAL A 291 7.86 -9.84 -2.02
N SER A 292 7.58 -8.78 -1.28
CA SER A 292 8.62 -7.84 -0.85
C SER A 292 9.69 -8.53 0.01
N GLU A 293 10.92 -8.02 -0.04
CA GLU A 293 12.01 -8.45 0.84
C GLU A 293 11.56 -8.53 2.31
N PHE A 294 10.89 -7.50 2.79
CA PHE A 294 10.36 -7.45 4.15
C PHE A 294 9.42 -8.63 4.48
N ALA A 295 8.67 -9.15 3.52
CA ALA A 295 7.75 -10.26 3.76
C ALA A 295 8.46 -11.62 3.92
N ALA A 296 9.58 -11.83 3.22
CA ALA A 296 10.23 -13.14 3.13
C ALA A 296 11.63 -13.21 3.76
N GLN A 297 12.34 -12.10 3.93
CA GLN A 297 13.72 -12.07 4.42
C GLN A 297 13.90 -12.86 5.73
N SER A 298 13.02 -12.69 6.71
CA SER A 298 13.11 -13.41 7.98
C SER A 298 12.93 -14.93 7.83
N LEU A 299 12.21 -15.39 6.81
CA LEU A 299 12.10 -16.83 6.52
C LEU A 299 13.42 -17.39 5.99
N VAL A 300 14.16 -16.62 5.22
CA VAL A 300 15.44 -17.01 4.61
C VAL A 300 16.60 -16.91 5.60
N GLU A 301 16.64 -15.84 6.40
CA GLU A 301 17.82 -15.47 7.19
C GLU A 301 17.79 -15.94 8.63
N ASN A 302 16.60 -16.13 9.24
CA ASN A 302 16.52 -16.50 10.64
C ASN A 302 17.33 -17.73 10.99
N THR A 303 18.03 -17.63 12.11
CA THR A 303 18.84 -18.66 12.72
C THR A 303 18.15 -19.19 13.99
N ARG A 304 18.70 -20.24 14.61
CA ARG A 304 18.21 -20.73 15.91
C ARG A 304 18.31 -19.67 16.99
N ASP A 305 19.38 -18.87 16.99
CA ASP A 305 19.63 -17.87 18.01
C ASP A 305 18.60 -16.72 17.99
N ASP A 306 17.95 -16.48 16.85
CA ASP A 306 16.85 -15.51 16.76
C ASP A 306 15.60 -16.01 17.50
N PHE A 307 15.35 -17.32 17.49
CA PHE A 307 14.20 -17.95 18.10
C PHE A 307 14.40 -18.34 19.56
N VAL A 308 15.61 -18.27 20.08
CA VAL A 308 15.94 -18.74 21.44
C VAL A 308 16.47 -17.58 22.28
N GLN A 309 16.04 -17.54 23.51
CA GLN A 309 16.61 -16.67 24.53
C GLN A 309 16.90 -17.46 25.82
N LEU A 310 17.93 -17.06 26.54
CA LEU A 310 18.26 -17.68 27.81
C LEU A 310 17.28 -17.21 28.91
N LEU A 311 16.83 -18.14 29.72
CA LEU A 311 16.10 -17.78 30.94
C LEU A 311 16.97 -16.89 31.81
N PRO A 312 16.41 -15.82 32.42
CA PRO A 312 17.16 -15.02 33.38
C PRO A 312 17.64 -15.93 34.51
N THR A 313 18.96 -15.99 34.68
CA THR A 313 19.53 -16.71 35.83
C THR A 313 19.00 -16.07 37.10
N ALA A 314 18.32 -16.86 37.94
CA ALA A 314 17.86 -16.37 39.23
C ALA A 314 19.07 -15.77 39.97
N THR A 315 19.08 -14.48 40.19
CA THR A 315 20.04 -13.84 41.08
C THR A 315 19.86 -14.50 42.43
N PRO A 316 20.93 -15.13 43.00
CA PRO A 316 20.78 -15.75 44.31
C PRO A 316 20.30 -14.68 45.28
N GLU A 317 19.18 -14.93 45.90
CA GLU A 317 18.62 -14.11 46.98
C GLU A 317 19.70 -14.06 48.04
N VAL A 318 20.32 -12.89 48.24
CA VAL A 318 21.28 -12.67 49.34
C VAL A 318 20.45 -12.80 50.60
N VAL A 319 20.50 -14.00 51.20
CA VAL A 319 19.99 -14.21 52.55
C VAL A 319 20.83 -13.33 53.45
N THR A 320 20.30 -12.18 53.78
CA THR A 320 20.86 -11.33 54.83
C THR A 320 20.62 -12.04 56.15
N GLU A 321 21.65 -12.77 56.62
CA GLU A 321 21.62 -13.36 57.97
C GLU A 321 21.45 -12.22 58.97
N GLU A 322 20.28 -12.13 59.60
CA GLU A 322 20.01 -11.20 60.70
C GLU A 322 20.94 -11.58 61.85
N VAL A 323 21.98 -10.76 62.07
CA VAL A 323 22.76 -10.84 63.30
C VAL A 323 21.89 -10.34 64.46
N PRO A 324 21.70 -11.11 65.53
CA PRO A 324 20.90 -10.68 66.68
C PRO A 324 21.65 -9.52 67.37
N ALA A 325 20.97 -8.40 67.53
CA ALA A 325 21.43 -7.27 68.33
C ALA A 325 21.30 -7.61 69.80
N GLU A 326 22.44 -7.86 70.49
CA GLU A 326 22.55 -7.74 71.95
C GLU A 326 23.14 -6.38 72.33
N GLY A 327 22.47 -5.68 73.29
CA GLY A 327 23.15 -4.80 74.23
C GLY A 327 22.79 -3.33 74.23
N GLU A 328 22.04 -3.03 75.19
CA GLU A 328 21.67 -1.74 75.83
C GLU A 328 22.75 -0.66 75.87
N GLY A 329 22.35 0.61 75.77
CA GLY A 329 23.17 1.80 76.12
C GLY A 329 22.51 3.12 75.75
N THR A 330 21.90 3.77 76.73
CA THR A 330 21.19 5.05 76.77
C THR A 330 22.15 6.27 76.66
N PRO A 331 21.72 7.54 76.67
CA PRO A 331 21.56 8.39 75.49
C PRO A 331 22.55 9.60 75.51
N GLY A 332 22.80 10.16 74.38
CA GLY A 332 23.58 11.40 74.25
C GLY A 332 22.98 12.33 73.19
N THR A 333 22.54 13.44 73.68
CA THR A 333 22.04 14.63 73.01
C THR A 333 23.04 15.19 71.98
N GLY A 334 22.59 15.64 70.82
CA GLY A 334 23.44 16.39 69.87
C GLY A 334 22.74 16.73 68.58
N GLU A 335 22.14 17.85 68.53
CA GLU A 335 21.96 18.91 67.53
C GLU A 335 21.99 18.59 66.02
N ALA A 336 21.00 19.16 65.35
CA ALA A 336 20.70 19.21 63.96
C ALA A 336 21.80 19.86 63.09
N THR A 337 21.98 19.34 61.89
CA THR A 337 22.31 20.18 60.73
C THR A 337 21.74 19.55 59.47
N ALA A 338 20.88 20.31 58.81
CA ALA A 338 20.33 20.02 57.48
C ALA A 338 21.38 20.30 56.43
N GLU A 339 21.57 19.43 55.45
CA GLU A 339 22.06 19.86 54.14
C GLU A 339 21.73 18.92 53.01
N ALA A 340 21.04 19.53 52.02
CA ALA A 340 21.15 19.42 50.56
C ALA A 340 20.86 18.11 49.85
N THR A 341 19.73 18.13 49.19
CA THR A 341 19.31 17.31 48.05
C THR A 341 20.15 17.65 46.81
N PRO A 342 20.72 16.72 46.04
CA PRO A 342 21.23 17.00 44.69
C PRO A 342 20.14 16.98 43.66
N THR A 343 20.02 18.09 42.96
CA THR A 343 19.20 18.31 41.75
C THR A 343 19.76 17.49 40.61
N LEU A 344 18.93 16.68 39.97
CA LEU A 344 19.20 16.00 38.69
C LEU A 344 19.06 17.02 37.56
N GLU A 345 20.13 17.23 36.85
CA GLU A 345 20.27 18.07 35.66
C GLU A 345 19.75 17.35 34.43
N ALA A 346 18.89 17.99 33.64
CA ALA A 346 18.33 17.50 32.40
C ALA A 346 19.35 17.63 31.25
N PRO A 347 19.37 16.69 30.25
CA PRO A 347 20.30 16.81 29.12
C PRO A 347 19.80 17.84 28.08
N PRO A 348 20.72 18.46 27.31
CA PRO A 348 20.41 19.56 26.41
C PRO A 348 19.81 19.10 25.09
N THR A 349 18.85 19.87 24.59
CA THR A 349 18.21 19.80 23.27
C THR A 349 19.21 20.21 22.17
N PRO A 350 19.32 19.48 21.04
CA PRO A 350 20.12 19.94 19.91
C PRO A 350 19.37 21.03 19.12
N GLY A 351 20.08 22.14 18.95
CA GLY A 351 19.60 23.30 18.23
C GLY A 351 19.52 23.12 16.74
N ALA A 352 18.52 23.79 16.14
CA ALA A 352 18.35 24.01 14.72
C ALA A 352 19.50 24.88 14.16
N THR A 353 20.10 24.43 13.05
CA THR A 353 20.94 25.28 12.20
C THR A 353 20.19 25.58 10.91
N SER A 354 19.84 26.84 10.76
CA SER A 354 19.50 27.51 9.51
C SER A 354 20.79 27.94 8.80
N GLY A 355 20.80 27.94 7.46
CA GLY A 355 21.81 28.63 6.61
C GLY A 355 22.12 27.88 5.35
N GLU A 356 21.82 28.44 4.33
CA GLU A 356 22.11 29.12 3.05
C GLU A 356 21.81 28.26 1.85
#